data_1921bdd73530b37524607edd98a0199e
#
_entry.id   1921bdd73530b37524607edd98a0199e
#
_cell.length_a   1.000
_cell.length_b   1.000
_cell.length_c   1.000
_cell.angle_alpha   90.00
_cell.angle_beta   90.00
_cell.angle_gamma   90.00
#
_symmetry.space_group_name_H-M   'P 1'
#
loop_
_entity.id
_entity.type
_entity.pdbx_description
1 polymer ?
#
loop_
_entity_poly.entity_id
_entity_poly.type
_entity_poly.pdbx_seq_one_letter_code
_entity_poly.pdbx_strand_id
1 'polypeptide(L)'
;SHVHGRIESNVEEIRTISANIDAILLDLPEHTSAIEAVAHLLNIGGRLSCYCPVSSQLEQAWVACEASGLEVEWAGEIIEREWGKASKGGVRPVNGPFGHTAFLLIAQRKN
;
A
#
# COMPACT_ATOMS: atom_id res chain seq x y z
N SER A 1 -2.95 0.34 13.57
CA SER A 1 -2.66 -1.04 13.24
C SER A 1 -2.59 -1.24 11.74
N HIS A 2 -1.90 -2.27 11.33
CA HIS A 2 -1.73 -2.63 9.93
C HIS A 2 -2.59 -3.84 9.59
N VAL A 3 -3.22 -3.78 8.42
CA VAL A 3 -3.94 -4.91 7.88
C VAL A 3 -3.28 -5.31 6.56
N HIS A 4 -3.00 -6.59 6.41
CA HIS A 4 -2.23 -7.10 5.29
C HIS A 4 -2.87 -8.38 4.75
N GLY A 5 -2.71 -8.64 3.45
CA GLY A 5 -3.22 -9.83 2.81
C GLY A 5 -4.56 -9.63 2.14
N ARG A 6 -5.39 -10.66 2.13
CA ARG A 6 -6.68 -10.64 1.44
C ARG A 6 -7.72 -9.87 2.26
N ILE A 7 -7.73 -8.59 2.06
CA ILE A 7 -8.52 -7.69 2.88
C ILE A 7 -10.04 -7.84 2.66
N GLU A 8 -10.46 -8.11 1.43
CA GLU A 8 -11.89 -8.23 1.11
C GLU A 8 -12.57 -9.36 1.88
N SER A 9 -11.85 -10.46 2.12
CA SER A 9 -12.40 -11.59 2.84
C SER A 9 -12.37 -11.44 4.35
N ASN A 10 -11.68 -10.40 4.85
CA ASN A 10 -11.48 -10.19 6.28
C ASN A 10 -12.17 -8.93 6.82
N VAL A 11 -12.93 -8.20 6.01
CA VAL A 11 -13.49 -6.91 6.39
C VAL A 11 -14.39 -6.99 7.62
N GLU A 12 -15.27 -7.99 7.69
CA GLU A 12 -16.16 -8.13 8.85
C GLU A 12 -15.41 -8.46 10.13
N GLU A 13 -14.39 -9.28 10.04
CA GLU A 13 -13.55 -9.61 11.17
C GLU A 13 -12.78 -8.38 11.67
N ILE A 14 -12.27 -7.57 10.77
CA ILE A 14 -11.55 -6.34 11.10
C ILE A 14 -12.48 -5.36 11.81
N ARG A 15 -13.72 -5.21 11.36
CA ARG A 15 -14.70 -4.36 12.04
C ARG A 15 -14.97 -4.80 13.46
N THR A 16 -15.04 -6.10 13.67
CA THR A 16 -15.30 -6.64 15.00
C THR A 16 -14.15 -6.36 15.97
N ILE A 17 -12.92 -6.45 15.46
CA ILE A 17 -11.71 -6.26 16.27
C ILE A 17 -11.45 -4.77 16.53
N SER A 18 -11.59 -3.93 15.52
CA SER A 18 -11.25 -2.52 15.65
C SER A 18 -12.07 -1.65 14.72
N ALA A 19 -12.78 -0.69 15.31
CA ALA A 19 -13.45 0.36 14.55
C ALA A 19 -12.50 1.52 14.23
N ASN A 20 -11.28 1.50 14.76
CA ASN A 20 -10.33 2.62 14.66
C ASN A 20 -9.04 2.14 14.04
N ILE A 21 -8.94 2.30 12.72
CA ILE A 21 -7.73 1.94 11.98
C ILE A 21 -7.10 3.21 11.44
N ASP A 22 -5.85 3.45 11.79
CA ASP A 22 -5.11 4.64 11.38
C ASP A 22 -4.25 4.43 10.14
N ALA A 23 -3.87 3.18 9.86
CA ALA A 23 -3.02 2.87 8.72
C ALA A 23 -3.34 1.50 8.15
N ILE A 24 -3.42 1.43 6.83
CA ILE A 24 -3.62 0.18 6.08
C ILE A 24 -2.58 0.13 4.98
N LEU A 25 -1.89 -1.00 4.86
CA LEU A 25 -0.98 -1.24 3.75
C LEU A 25 -1.55 -2.33 2.87
N LEU A 26 -1.75 -2.03 1.60
CA LEU A 26 -2.23 -2.98 0.61
C LEU A 26 -1.11 -3.39 -0.33
N ASP A 27 -0.84 -4.68 -0.38
CA ASP A 27 0.13 -5.29 -1.26
C ASP A 27 -0.54 -6.46 -1.98
N LEU A 28 -1.56 -6.12 -2.76
CA LEU A 28 -2.40 -7.09 -3.46
C LEU A 28 -2.38 -6.80 -4.96
N PRO A 29 -2.53 -7.85 -5.80
CA PRO A 29 -2.60 -7.63 -7.24
C PRO A 29 -3.79 -6.78 -7.66
N GLU A 30 -4.91 -6.85 -6.95
CA GLU A 30 -6.11 -6.10 -7.24
C GLU A 30 -6.43 -5.16 -6.09
N HIS A 31 -6.22 -3.86 -6.31
CA HIS A 31 -6.43 -2.85 -5.27
C HIS A 31 -7.85 -2.27 -5.25
N THR A 32 -8.54 -2.26 -6.39
CA THR A 32 -9.82 -1.57 -6.49
C THR A 32 -10.84 -2.09 -5.49
N SER A 33 -11.09 -3.40 -5.48
CA SER A 33 -12.06 -3.97 -4.55
C SER A 33 -11.59 -3.90 -3.10
N ALA A 34 -10.29 -4.05 -2.86
CA ALA A 34 -9.74 -3.92 -1.51
C ALA A 34 -9.91 -2.51 -0.97
N ILE A 35 -9.64 -1.50 -1.79
CA ILE A 35 -9.80 -0.10 -1.39
C ILE A 35 -11.26 0.20 -1.05
N GLU A 36 -12.19 -0.21 -1.90
CA GLU A 36 -13.62 -0.03 -1.65
C GLU A 36 -14.06 -0.70 -0.35
N ALA A 37 -13.53 -1.88 -0.08
CA ALA A 37 -13.90 -2.65 1.11
C ALA A 37 -13.40 -2.02 2.40
N VAL A 38 -12.25 -1.36 2.40
CA VAL A 38 -11.60 -0.92 3.64
C VAL A 38 -11.57 0.59 3.86
N ALA A 39 -11.89 1.39 2.86
CA ALA A 39 -11.80 2.84 2.98
C ALA A 39 -12.60 3.38 4.19
N HIS A 40 -13.77 2.82 4.44
CA HIS A 40 -14.63 3.23 5.53
C HIS A 40 -14.12 2.81 6.91
N LEU A 41 -13.15 1.90 6.96
CA LEU A 41 -12.55 1.45 8.22
C LEU A 41 -11.50 2.41 8.76
N LEU A 42 -10.98 3.28 7.88
CA LEU A 42 -9.99 4.26 8.30
C LEU A 42 -10.62 5.33 9.18
N ASN A 43 -9.91 5.73 10.22
CA ASN A 43 -10.24 6.93 10.95
C ASN A 43 -10.08 8.15 10.04
N ILE A 44 -10.79 9.22 10.36
CA ILE A 44 -10.51 10.52 9.72
C ILE A 44 -9.07 10.86 10.04
N GLY A 45 -8.30 11.19 9.00
CA GLY A 45 -6.86 11.39 9.13
C GLY A 45 -6.04 10.13 8.94
N GLY A 46 -6.67 8.96 8.92
CA GLY A 46 -5.98 7.70 8.66
C GLY A 46 -5.50 7.59 7.22
N ARG A 47 -4.47 6.79 7.00
CA ARG A 47 -3.82 6.67 5.69
C ARG A 47 -3.85 5.26 5.17
N LEU A 48 -3.99 5.17 3.85
CA LEU A 48 -3.91 3.94 3.08
C LEU A 48 -2.70 4.03 2.17
N SER A 49 -1.85 3.02 2.21
CA SER A 49 -0.69 2.91 1.32
C SER A 49 -0.89 1.72 0.38
N CYS A 50 -0.71 1.93 -0.92
CA CYS A 50 -0.83 0.88 -1.93
C CYS A 50 0.51 0.69 -2.62
N TYR A 51 1.02 -0.52 -2.57
CA TYR A 51 2.21 -0.93 -3.31
C TYR A 51 1.76 -1.51 -4.65
N CYS A 52 2.22 -0.91 -5.74
CA CYS A 52 1.79 -1.26 -7.09
C CYS A 52 3.00 -1.66 -7.94
N PRO A 53 3.10 -2.91 -8.37
CA PRO A 53 4.23 -3.34 -9.21
C PRO A 53 4.29 -2.68 -10.57
N VAL A 54 3.15 -2.26 -11.12
CA VAL A 54 3.09 -1.64 -12.44
C VAL A 54 2.27 -0.36 -12.42
N SER A 55 2.56 0.55 -13.36
CA SER A 55 1.94 1.87 -13.39
C SER A 55 0.43 1.84 -13.63
N SER A 56 -0.07 0.87 -14.36
CA SER A 56 -1.51 0.75 -14.57
C SER A 56 -2.25 0.46 -13.26
N GLN A 57 -1.63 -0.27 -12.35
CA GLN A 57 -2.20 -0.51 -11.03
C GLN A 57 -2.18 0.75 -10.17
N LEU A 58 -1.16 1.58 -10.32
CA LEU A 58 -1.11 2.87 -9.65
C LEU A 58 -2.29 3.75 -10.06
N GLU A 59 -2.57 3.81 -11.35
CA GLU A 59 -3.71 4.58 -11.87
C GLU A 59 -5.03 4.03 -11.34
N GLN A 60 -5.21 2.72 -11.36
CA GLN A 60 -6.42 2.08 -10.84
C GLN A 60 -6.61 2.35 -9.34
N ALA A 61 -5.53 2.27 -8.57
CA ALA A 61 -5.58 2.54 -7.14
C ALA A 61 -5.94 4.01 -6.87
N TRP A 62 -5.40 4.93 -7.65
CA TRP A 62 -5.70 6.35 -7.53
C TRP A 62 -7.20 6.61 -7.72
N VAL A 63 -7.74 6.11 -8.84
CA VAL A 63 -9.16 6.28 -9.15
C VAL A 63 -10.03 5.67 -8.06
N ALA A 64 -9.68 4.48 -7.59
CA ALA A 64 -10.45 3.79 -6.54
C ALA A 64 -10.41 4.57 -5.22
N CYS A 65 -9.27 5.16 -4.85
CA CYS A 65 -9.16 5.97 -3.65
C CYS A 65 -10.07 7.20 -3.73
N GLU A 66 -10.02 7.92 -4.84
CA GLU A 66 -10.87 9.09 -5.01
C GLU A 66 -12.36 8.73 -5.01
N ALA A 67 -12.72 7.64 -5.67
CA ALA A 67 -14.10 7.16 -5.69
C ALA A 67 -14.60 6.74 -4.31
N SER A 68 -13.69 6.33 -3.43
CA SER A 68 -14.01 5.89 -2.06
C SER A 68 -13.90 7.01 -1.02
N GLY A 69 -13.73 8.25 -1.45
CA GLY A 69 -13.67 9.40 -0.55
C GLY A 69 -12.31 9.64 0.09
N LEU A 70 -11.25 9.05 -0.44
CA LEU A 70 -9.91 9.28 0.05
C LEU A 70 -9.20 10.30 -0.84
N GLU A 71 -8.34 11.10 -0.23
CA GLU A 71 -7.52 12.07 -0.97
C GLU A 71 -6.11 11.50 -1.14
N VAL A 72 -5.65 11.44 -2.39
CA VAL A 72 -4.28 11.00 -2.67
C VAL A 72 -3.32 12.11 -2.28
N GLU A 73 -2.48 11.85 -1.31
CA GLU A 73 -1.48 12.81 -0.83
C GLU A 73 -0.18 12.72 -1.62
N TRP A 74 0.18 11.52 -2.01
CA TRP A 74 1.45 11.27 -2.68
C TRP A 74 1.37 10.04 -3.55
N ALA A 75 1.96 10.09 -4.72
CA ALA A 75 2.12 8.95 -5.59
C ALA A 75 3.43 9.10 -6.35
N GLY A 76 4.15 8.00 -6.50
CA GLY A 76 5.44 8.05 -7.18
C GLY A 76 6.02 6.68 -7.40
N GLU A 77 7.19 6.63 -7.98
CA GLU A 77 7.91 5.39 -8.16
C GLU A 77 9.07 5.28 -7.19
N ILE A 78 9.37 4.05 -6.81
CA ILE A 78 10.44 3.71 -5.90
C ILE A 78 11.34 2.74 -6.64
N ILE A 79 12.63 3.03 -6.68
CA ILE A 79 13.62 2.13 -7.24
C ILE A 79 14.23 1.35 -6.09
N GLU A 80 13.99 0.06 -6.08
CA GLU A 80 14.51 -0.81 -5.05
C GLU A 80 15.87 -1.35 -5.48
N ARG A 81 16.83 -1.27 -4.58
CA ARG A 81 18.15 -1.84 -4.78
C ARG A 81 18.48 -2.72 -3.58
N GLU A 82 18.60 -3.99 -3.82
CA GLU A 82 18.89 -4.94 -2.75
C GLU A 82 20.33 -4.85 -2.29
N TRP A 83 20.53 -4.89 -0.99
CA TRP A 83 21.84 -4.91 -0.35
C TRP A 83 22.01 -6.20 0.43
N GLY A 84 23.20 -6.72 0.42
CA GLY A 84 23.52 -7.94 1.12
C GLY A 84 24.78 -7.78 1.96
N LYS A 85 24.98 -8.72 2.88
CA LYS A 85 26.16 -8.73 3.73
C LYS A 85 27.30 -9.43 2.99
N ALA A 86 28.45 -8.75 2.89
CA ALA A 86 29.63 -9.32 2.25
C ALA A 86 30.32 -10.32 3.17
N SER A 87 30.92 -11.37 2.59
CA SER A 87 31.61 -12.42 3.35
C SER A 87 32.81 -11.87 4.13
N LYS A 88 33.41 -10.81 3.66
CA LYS A 88 34.57 -10.18 4.30
C LYS A 88 34.17 -9.02 5.24
N GLY A 89 32.88 -8.90 5.56
CA GLY A 89 32.34 -7.82 6.38
C GLY A 89 31.80 -6.68 5.55
N GLY A 90 30.95 -5.86 6.19
CA GLY A 90 30.31 -4.75 5.53
C GLY A 90 29.05 -5.14 4.75
N VAL A 91 28.34 -4.14 4.32
CA VAL A 91 27.09 -4.27 3.55
C VAL A 91 27.28 -3.57 2.21
N ARG A 92 26.83 -4.18 1.15
CA ARG A 92 26.93 -3.59 -0.19
C ARG A 92 25.76 -4.01 -1.07
N PRO A 93 25.52 -3.27 -2.18
CA PRO A 93 24.48 -3.67 -3.12
C PRO A 93 24.76 -5.06 -3.68
N VAL A 94 23.68 -5.83 -3.82
CA VAL A 94 23.77 -7.13 -4.47
C VAL A 94 23.99 -6.91 -5.96
N ASN A 95 24.91 -7.68 -6.54
CA ASN A 95 25.19 -7.62 -7.96
C ASN A 95 24.02 -8.20 -8.74
N GLY A 96 23.18 -7.31 -9.27
CA GLY A 96 22.12 -7.65 -10.16
C GLY A 96 22.11 -6.65 -11.29
N PRO A 97 21.56 -7.01 -12.46
CA PRO A 97 21.59 -6.11 -13.60
C PRO A 97 20.80 -4.83 -13.35
N PHE A 98 19.74 -4.88 -12.55
CA PHE A 98 18.89 -3.71 -12.32
C PHE A 98 18.18 -3.79 -10.98
N GLY A 99 17.88 -2.62 -10.40
CA GLY A 99 16.98 -2.53 -9.29
C GLY A 99 15.54 -2.81 -9.74
N HIS A 100 14.72 -3.16 -8.79
CA HIS A 100 13.30 -3.36 -9.03
C HIS A 100 12.58 -2.03 -8.88
N THR A 101 11.74 -1.67 -9.85
CA THR A 101 10.93 -0.45 -9.78
C THR A 101 9.52 -0.80 -9.40
N ALA A 102 8.98 -0.09 -8.43
CA ALA A 102 7.61 -0.23 -8.00
C ALA A 102 6.99 1.15 -7.84
N PHE A 103 5.69 1.20 -7.68
CA PHE A 103 4.95 2.44 -7.49
C PHE A 103 4.27 2.41 -6.13
N LEU A 104 4.20 3.55 -5.49
CA LEU A 104 3.56 3.69 -4.19
C LEU A 104 2.57 4.84 -4.24
N LEU A 105 1.41 4.61 -3.67
CA LEU A 105 0.38 5.62 -3.52
C LEU A 105 0.03 5.72 -2.03
N ILE A 106 -0.10 6.95 -1.54
CA ILE A 106 -0.54 7.20 -0.18
C ILE A 106 -1.77 8.09 -0.24
N ALA A 107 -2.85 7.63 0.33
CA ALA A 107 -4.10 8.37 0.39
C ALA A 107 -4.56 8.53 1.83
N GLN A 108 -5.29 9.61 2.11
CA GLN A 108 -5.76 9.91 3.45
C GLN A 108 -7.27 10.11 3.45
N ARG A 109 -7.91 9.63 4.51
CA ARG A 109 -9.32 9.91 4.73
C ARG A 109 -9.46 11.30 5.36
N LYS A 110 -10.10 12.23 4.65
CA LYS A 110 -10.28 13.61 5.12
C LYS A 110 -11.61 13.83 5.82
N ASN A 111 -12.61 13.05 5.46
CA ASN A 111 -13.96 13.22 6.01
C ASN A 111 -14.53 11.93 6.54
#